data_4c875ffacfab8dc60717757b8ffd696c
#
_entry.id   4c875ffacfab8dc60717757b8ffd696c
#
_cell.length_a   1.000
_cell.length_b   1.000
_cell.length_c   1.000
_cell.angle_alpha   90.00
_cell.angle_beta   90.00
_cell.angle_gamma   90.00
#
_symmetry.space_group_name_H-M   'P 1'
#
loop_
_entity.id
_entity.type
_entity.pdbx_description
1 polymer ?
#
loop_
_entity_poly.entity_id
_entity_poly.type
_entity_poly.pdbx_seq_one_letter_code
_entity_poly.pdbx_strand_id
1 'polypeptide(L)'
;RDGLDSVDDIVIRKDACSLSTTMGERLLTYGVKKMPSAYPEYEAYEDKRHIPENPYFHEFYYIKKGENPAIITHRNYHRYGENDYSTSVGSCINGFTVRYYPFIREKQQLTQQELVGYHQQVEQLVQSFVNNSSKK
;
A
#
# COMPACT_ATOMS: atom_id res chain seq x y z
N ARG A 1 0.17 16.46 10.27
CA ARG A 1 0.12 15.11 9.71
C ARG A 1 -0.73 15.10 8.47
N ASP A 2 -0.27 14.43 7.46
CA ASP A 2 -0.81 14.48 6.11
C ASP A 2 -2.00 13.53 5.91
N GLY A 3 -3.04 13.65 6.74
CA GLY A 3 -4.24 12.83 6.64
C GLY A 3 -4.13 11.44 7.24
N LEU A 4 -2.95 11.05 7.73
CA LEU A 4 -2.73 9.76 8.37
C LEU A 4 -2.48 9.96 9.86
N ASP A 5 -3.37 9.44 10.68
CA ASP A 5 -3.32 9.66 12.13
C ASP A 5 -2.48 8.65 12.88
N SER A 6 -2.53 7.40 12.43
CA SER A 6 -1.80 6.33 13.08
C SER A 6 -1.74 5.11 12.17
N VAL A 7 -0.96 4.15 12.57
CA VAL A 7 -0.89 2.84 11.93
C VAL A 7 -1.35 1.81 12.94
N ASP A 8 -2.36 1.02 12.54
CA ASP A 8 -2.75 -0.14 13.33
C ASP A 8 -1.71 -1.23 13.11
N ASP A 9 -1.02 -1.59 14.17
CA ASP A 9 -0.11 -2.73 14.25
C ASP A 9 0.82 -2.94 13.03
N ILE A 10 1.98 -2.32 13.08
CA ILE A 10 3.04 -2.68 12.13
C ILE A 10 3.56 -4.06 12.53
N VAL A 11 3.32 -5.05 11.68
CA VAL A 11 3.84 -6.41 11.88
C VAL A 11 5.14 -6.55 11.12
N ILE A 12 6.23 -6.81 11.84
CA ILE A 12 7.56 -6.99 11.29
C ILE A 12 7.99 -8.43 11.55
N ARG A 13 8.31 -9.17 10.49
CA ARG A 13 8.77 -10.55 10.60
C ARG A 13 10.12 -10.71 9.92
N LYS A 14 11.04 -11.38 10.62
CA LYS A 14 12.36 -11.71 10.09
C LYS A 14 12.26 -13.07 9.38
N ASP A 15 11.51 -13.13 8.32
CA ASP A 15 11.43 -14.30 7.47
C ASP A 15 11.78 -13.92 6.04
N ALA A 16 12.02 -14.92 5.20
CA ALA A 16 12.28 -14.66 3.79
C ALA A 16 11.08 -13.92 3.19
N CYS A 17 11.33 -12.78 2.59
CA CYS A 17 10.27 -11.99 1.99
C CYS A 17 9.67 -12.72 0.79
N SER A 18 8.39 -13.05 0.87
CA SER A 18 7.66 -13.78 -0.16
C SER A 18 6.71 -12.89 -0.95
N LEU A 19 6.90 -11.58 -0.90
CA LEU A 19 6.01 -10.63 -1.58
C LEU A 19 6.12 -10.80 -3.10
N SER A 20 5.00 -11.13 -3.75
CA SER A 20 4.96 -11.32 -5.19
C SER A 20 4.77 -9.98 -5.90
N THR A 21 5.78 -9.53 -6.64
CA THR A 21 5.71 -8.30 -7.43
C THR A 21 5.16 -8.52 -8.83
N THR A 22 4.77 -9.76 -9.17
CA THR A 22 4.10 -10.04 -10.45
C THR A 22 2.62 -9.66 -10.42
N MET A 23 2.14 -9.14 -9.29
CA MET A 23 0.75 -8.77 -9.11
C MET A 23 0.26 -7.81 -10.19
N GLY A 24 1.10 -6.85 -10.61
CA GLY A 24 0.74 -5.90 -11.66
C GLY A 24 0.34 -6.57 -12.96
N GLU A 25 1.06 -7.58 -13.39
CA GLU A 25 0.74 -8.34 -14.59
C GLU A 25 -0.58 -9.09 -14.44
N ARG A 26 -0.80 -9.67 -13.25
CA ARG A 26 -2.06 -10.36 -12.95
C ARG A 26 -3.24 -9.41 -12.97
N LEU A 27 -3.07 -8.18 -12.44
CA LEU A 27 -4.12 -7.17 -12.45
C LEU A 27 -4.52 -6.80 -13.89
N LEU A 28 -3.56 -6.65 -14.78
CA LEU A 28 -3.84 -6.37 -16.19
C LEU A 28 -4.63 -7.51 -16.84
N THR A 29 -4.35 -8.75 -16.45
CA THR A 29 -5.09 -9.92 -16.94
C THR A 29 -6.55 -9.89 -16.52
N TYR A 30 -6.86 -9.31 -15.36
CA TYR A 30 -8.23 -9.15 -14.87
C TYR A 30 -8.91 -7.86 -15.35
N GLY A 31 -8.29 -7.13 -16.26
CA GLY A 31 -8.90 -5.92 -16.84
C GLY A 31 -8.66 -4.66 -16.03
N VAL A 32 -7.80 -4.69 -15.04
CA VAL A 32 -7.39 -3.51 -14.28
C VAL A 32 -6.50 -2.64 -15.18
N LYS A 33 -6.71 -1.33 -15.16
CA LYS A 33 -5.97 -0.42 -16.02
C LYS A 33 -4.70 0.08 -15.37
N LYS A 34 -3.61 0.09 -16.15
CA LYS A 34 -2.38 0.74 -15.73
C LYS A 34 -2.56 2.26 -15.91
N MET A 35 -2.09 3.04 -14.94
CA MET A 35 -2.19 4.48 -14.97
C MET A 35 -0.82 5.12 -14.76
N PRO A 36 -0.67 6.42 -15.08
CA PRO A 36 0.60 7.11 -14.81
C PRO A 36 0.95 7.08 -13.33
N SER A 37 2.25 6.89 -13.04
CA SER A 37 2.75 6.86 -11.68
C SER A 37 3.51 8.15 -11.38
N ALA A 38 3.28 8.69 -10.18
CA ALA A 38 4.01 9.87 -9.71
C ALA A 38 5.46 9.56 -9.30
N TYR A 39 5.79 8.27 -9.14
CA TYR A 39 7.12 7.83 -8.73
C TYR A 39 7.63 6.80 -9.73
N PRO A 40 8.86 6.96 -10.26
CA PRO A 40 9.39 6.03 -11.26
C PRO A 40 9.59 4.61 -10.75
N GLU A 41 9.82 4.44 -9.44
CA GLU A 41 10.01 3.12 -8.83
C GLU A 41 8.70 2.37 -8.57
N TYR A 42 7.55 3.03 -8.72
CA TYR A 42 6.23 2.42 -8.53
C TYR A 42 5.48 2.30 -9.85
N GLU A 43 4.78 1.20 -10.04
CA GLU A 43 3.74 1.06 -11.04
C GLU A 43 2.39 1.34 -10.39
N ALA A 44 1.50 2.04 -11.09
CA ALA A 44 0.19 2.42 -10.57
C ALA A 44 -0.91 1.78 -11.43
N TYR A 45 -1.94 1.27 -10.76
CA TYR A 45 -3.08 0.61 -11.39
C TYR A 45 -4.38 1.10 -10.77
N GLU A 46 -5.42 1.17 -11.59
CA GLU A 46 -6.76 1.59 -11.15
C GLU A 46 -7.79 0.55 -11.57
N ASP A 47 -8.65 0.15 -10.64
CA ASP A 47 -9.79 -0.70 -10.90
C ASP A 47 -11.06 0.05 -10.54
N LYS A 48 -11.89 0.31 -11.55
CA LYS A 48 -13.15 1.04 -11.38
C LYS A 48 -14.29 0.27 -12.07
N ARG A 49 -14.38 -1.02 -11.77
CA ARG A 49 -15.43 -1.87 -12.33
C ARG A 49 -16.78 -1.55 -11.72
N HIS A 50 -17.84 -1.75 -12.50
CA HIS A 50 -19.18 -1.68 -11.95
C HIS A 50 -19.50 -2.97 -11.19
N ILE A 51 -19.71 -2.86 -9.89
CA ILE A 51 -20.07 -3.98 -9.02
C ILE A 51 -21.43 -3.66 -8.40
N PRO A 52 -22.47 -4.50 -8.66
CA PRO A 52 -23.82 -4.22 -8.13
C PRO A 52 -23.86 -4.07 -6.61
N GLU A 53 -23.04 -4.84 -5.89
CA GLU A 53 -23.00 -4.82 -4.42
C GLU A 53 -22.29 -3.57 -3.88
N ASN A 54 -21.47 -2.92 -4.71
CA ASN A 54 -20.76 -1.70 -4.36
C ASN A 54 -20.63 -0.81 -5.58
N PRO A 55 -21.65 0.03 -5.88
CA PRO A 55 -21.62 0.89 -7.06
C PRO A 55 -20.52 1.95 -7.03
N TYR A 56 -19.90 2.16 -5.87
CA TYR A 56 -18.80 3.11 -5.71
C TYR A 56 -17.44 2.43 -5.72
N PHE A 57 -17.38 1.16 -6.14
CA PHE A 57 -16.14 0.39 -6.13
C PHE A 57 -15.02 1.11 -6.88
N HIS A 58 -13.89 1.29 -6.20
CA HIS A 58 -12.73 1.96 -6.76
C HIS A 58 -11.49 1.50 -5.98
N GLU A 59 -10.54 0.87 -6.66
CA GLU A 59 -9.31 0.41 -6.03
C GLU A 59 -8.11 0.98 -6.77
N PHE A 60 -7.08 1.30 -6.01
CA PHE A 60 -5.78 1.68 -6.53
C PHE A 60 -4.73 0.72 -6.01
N TYR A 61 -3.80 0.37 -6.87
CA TYR A 61 -2.67 -0.48 -6.51
C TYR A 61 -1.40 0.24 -6.91
N TYR A 62 -0.47 0.37 -5.97
CA TYR A 62 0.83 0.95 -6.21
C TYR A 62 1.88 -0.09 -5.86
N ILE A 63 2.66 -0.51 -6.87
CA ILE A 63 3.54 -1.67 -6.75
C ILE A 63 4.97 -1.23 -7.02
N LYS A 64 5.82 -1.39 -6.02
CA LYS A 64 7.25 -1.13 -6.11
C LYS A 64 7.97 -2.45 -6.31
N LYS A 65 8.79 -2.54 -7.36
CA LYS A 65 9.59 -3.72 -7.68
C LYS A 65 11.05 -3.47 -7.31
N GLY A 66 11.83 -4.55 -7.32
CA GLY A 66 13.26 -4.47 -7.08
C GLY A 66 13.60 -4.62 -5.60
N GLU A 67 14.59 -3.87 -5.15
CA GLU A 67 15.02 -3.87 -3.77
C GLU A 67 13.96 -3.24 -2.89
N ASN A 68 13.65 -3.85 -1.76
CA ASN A 68 12.61 -3.42 -0.83
C ASN A 68 11.24 -3.24 -1.54
N PRO A 69 10.70 -4.32 -2.14
CA PRO A 69 9.42 -4.23 -2.84
C PRO A 69 8.26 -3.91 -1.91
N ALA A 70 7.21 -3.34 -2.47
CA ALA A 70 6.03 -2.96 -1.70
C ALA A 70 4.78 -3.06 -2.57
N ILE A 71 3.66 -3.40 -1.94
CA ILE A 71 2.34 -3.35 -2.57
C ILE A 71 1.43 -2.53 -1.65
N ILE A 72 0.96 -1.39 -2.15
CA ILE A 72 0.01 -0.53 -1.46
C ILE A 72 -1.33 -0.70 -2.15
N THR A 73 -2.35 -1.14 -1.42
CA THR A 73 -3.71 -1.27 -1.92
C THR A 73 -4.58 -0.24 -1.21
N HIS A 74 -5.21 0.64 -1.99
CA HIS A 74 -6.09 1.68 -1.49
C HIS A 74 -7.46 1.47 -2.12
N ARG A 75 -8.46 1.14 -1.29
CA ARG A 75 -9.76 0.64 -1.73
C ARG A 75 -10.89 1.47 -1.16
N ASN A 76 -11.85 1.80 -2.04
CA ASN A 76 -13.12 2.32 -1.59
C ASN A 76 -13.90 1.20 -0.88
N TYR A 77 -14.46 1.52 0.26
CA TYR A 77 -15.24 0.61 1.05
C TYR A 77 -16.58 1.27 1.39
N HIS A 78 -17.66 0.73 0.83
CA HIS A 78 -18.99 1.27 1.07
C HIS A 78 -19.65 0.49 2.21
N ARG A 79 -19.83 1.15 3.35
CA ARG A 79 -20.44 0.52 4.51
C ARG A 79 -21.45 1.49 5.14
N TYR A 80 -22.64 0.98 5.47
CA TYR A 80 -23.69 1.75 6.14
C TYR A 80 -24.06 3.06 5.44
N GLY A 81 -24.06 3.03 4.11
CA GLY A 81 -24.41 4.21 3.32
C GLY A 81 -23.33 5.26 3.20
N GLU A 82 -22.15 5.02 3.77
CA GLU A 82 -21.01 5.94 3.70
C GLU A 82 -19.91 5.40 2.80
N ASN A 83 -19.27 6.29 2.06
CA ASN A 83 -18.06 5.98 1.32
C ASN A 83 -16.86 6.12 2.24
N ASP A 84 -16.08 5.08 2.32
CA ASP A 84 -14.88 5.03 3.13
C ASP A 84 -13.74 4.44 2.31
N TYR A 85 -12.51 4.75 2.67
CA TYR A 85 -11.33 4.17 2.05
C TYR A 85 -10.52 3.45 3.08
N SER A 86 -10.03 2.27 2.71
CA SER A 86 -9.10 1.51 3.53
C SER A 86 -7.82 1.28 2.74
N THR A 87 -6.71 1.20 3.44
CA THR A 87 -5.40 0.98 2.85
C THR A 87 -4.73 -0.20 3.54
N SER A 88 -4.13 -1.07 2.75
CA SER A 88 -3.27 -2.13 3.27
C SER A 88 -1.92 -2.05 2.56
N VAL A 89 -0.85 -2.31 3.31
CA VAL A 89 0.51 -2.29 2.77
C VAL A 89 1.22 -3.58 3.14
N GLY A 90 1.77 -4.24 2.13
CA GLY A 90 2.68 -5.35 2.31
C GLY A 90 4.02 -4.97 1.69
N SER A 91 5.12 -5.18 2.40
CA SER A 91 6.43 -4.76 1.92
C SER A 91 7.53 -5.63 2.47
N CYS A 92 8.70 -5.52 1.84
CA CYS A 92 9.94 -6.09 2.33
C CYS A 92 10.92 -4.94 2.53
N ILE A 93 11.48 -4.83 3.71
CA ILE A 93 12.45 -3.78 4.03
C ILE A 93 13.67 -4.45 4.64
N ASN A 94 14.80 -4.40 3.93
CA ASN A 94 16.08 -5.02 4.34
C ASN A 94 15.92 -6.49 4.75
N GLY A 95 15.10 -7.25 4.00
CA GLY A 95 14.87 -8.66 4.24
C GLY A 95 13.78 -8.98 5.26
N PHE A 96 13.20 -7.97 5.89
CA PHE A 96 12.08 -8.14 6.81
C PHE A 96 10.76 -7.96 6.09
N THR A 97 9.79 -8.83 6.35
CA THR A 97 8.42 -8.63 5.90
C THR A 97 7.74 -7.63 6.82
N VAL A 98 7.20 -6.56 6.25
CA VAL A 98 6.55 -5.50 7.01
C VAL A 98 5.14 -5.29 6.46
N ARG A 99 4.12 -5.47 7.31
CA ARG A 99 2.72 -5.31 6.94
C ARG A 99 2.04 -4.35 7.91
N TYR A 100 1.18 -3.49 7.37
CA TYR A 100 0.43 -2.54 8.20
C TYR A 100 -0.79 -2.02 7.47
N TYR A 101 -1.70 -1.42 8.26
CA TYR A 101 -2.92 -0.80 7.77
C TYR A 101 -2.93 0.64 8.27
N PRO A 102 -2.63 1.62 7.42
CA PRO A 102 -2.71 3.02 7.83
C PRO A 102 -4.14 3.40 8.24
N PHE A 103 -4.28 4.11 9.34
CA PHE A 103 -5.56 4.63 9.77
C PHE A 103 -5.80 5.99 9.13
N ILE A 104 -6.97 6.16 8.51
CA ILE A 104 -7.34 7.37 7.79
C ILE A 104 -8.58 7.94 8.48
N ARG A 105 -8.40 9.05 9.22
CA ARG A 105 -9.48 9.67 10.00
C ARG A 105 -10.62 10.18 9.13
N GLU A 106 -10.27 10.84 8.02
CA GLU A 106 -11.23 11.58 7.21
C GLU A 106 -11.93 10.74 6.14
N LYS A 107 -11.79 9.44 6.15
CA LYS A 107 -12.50 8.52 5.25
C LYS A 107 -12.49 8.98 3.80
N GLN A 108 -11.38 9.52 3.34
CA GLN A 108 -11.26 10.08 2.00
C GLN A 108 -10.22 9.34 1.17
N GLN A 109 -10.32 9.53 -0.13
CA GLN A 109 -9.34 9.01 -1.05
C GLN A 109 -8.01 9.73 -0.85
N LEU A 110 -6.93 8.96 -0.69
CA LEU A 110 -5.58 9.50 -0.61
C LEU A 110 -4.90 9.43 -1.97
N THR A 111 -4.03 10.39 -2.24
CA THR A 111 -3.24 10.39 -3.48
C THR A 111 -2.10 9.40 -3.39
N GLN A 112 -1.53 9.06 -4.54
CA GLN A 112 -0.32 8.23 -4.57
C GLN A 112 0.80 8.87 -3.77
N GLN A 113 0.98 10.20 -3.88
CA GLN A 113 2.02 10.93 -3.16
C GLN A 113 1.88 10.79 -1.65
N GLU A 114 0.65 10.90 -1.15
CA GLU A 114 0.38 10.73 0.27
C GLU A 114 0.68 9.30 0.75
N LEU A 115 0.24 8.31 -0.01
CA LEU A 115 0.41 6.90 0.34
C LEU A 115 1.88 6.47 0.27
N VAL A 116 2.56 6.81 -0.82
CA VAL A 116 3.97 6.47 -1.00
C VAL A 116 4.84 7.25 -0.01
N GLY A 117 4.54 8.53 0.21
CA GLY A 117 5.27 9.34 1.17
C GLY A 117 5.18 8.76 2.58
N TYR A 118 4.00 8.29 2.96
CA TYR A 118 3.82 7.63 4.24
C TYR A 118 4.63 6.33 4.33
N HIS A 119 4.60 5.52 3.26
CA HIS A 119 5.38 4.28 3.25
C HIS A 119 6.88 4.55 3.33
N GLN A 120 7.38 5.63 2.71
CA GLN A 120 8.78 6.01 2.84
C GLN A 120 9.15 6.31 4.29
N GLN A 121 8.26 6.92 5.06
CA GLN A 121 8.48 7.14 6.49
C GLN A 121 8.54 5.82 7.26
N VAL A 122 7.68 4.87 6.92
CA VAL A 122 7.70 3.52 7.52
C VAL A 122 9.01 2.81 7.17
N GLU A 123 9.46 2.90 5.93
CA GLU A 123 10.74 2.33 5.51
C GLU A 123 11.90 2.89 6.34
N GLN A 124 11.94 4.20 6.53
CA GLN A 124 12.99 4.84 7.33
C GLN A 124 12.94 4.38 8.78
N LEU A 125 11.74 4.27 9.34
CA LEU A 125 11.56 3.81 10.72
C LEU A 125 12.05 2.38 10.90
N VAL A 126 11.67 1.48 9.99
CA VAL A 126 12.08 0.07 10.05
C VAL A 126 13.59 -0.07 9.86
N GLN A 127 14.15 0.67 8.91
CA GLN A 127 15.59 0.68 8.69
C GLN A 127 16.36 1.14 9.92
N SER A 128 15.81 2.14 10.64
CA SER A 128 16.38 2.61 11.89
C SER A 128 16.45 1.49 12.95
N PHE A 129 15.38 0.72 13.10
CA PHE A 129 15.35 -0.42 14.01
C PHE A 129 16.35 -1.51 13.62
N VAL A 130 16.40 -1.84 12.32
CA VAL A 130 17.28 -2.87 11.80
C VAL A 130 18.75 -2.45 12.01
N ASN A 131 19.10 -1.21 11.70
CA ASN A 131 20.45 -0.70 11.87
C ASN A 131 20.88 -0.69 13.35
N ASN A 132 19.99 -0.30 14.24
CA ASN A 132 20.26 -0.30 15.67
C ASN A 132 20.45 -1.72 16.20
N SER A 133 19.69 -2.69 15.72
CA SER A 133 19.83 -4.10 16.09
C SER A 133 21.16 -4.67 15.62
N SER A 134 21.65 -4.28 14.45
CA SER A 134 22.89 -4.81 13.89
C SER A 134 24.13 -4.21 14.53
N LYS A 135 24.00 -3.12 15.29
CA LYS A 135 25.11 -2.48 16.00
C LYS A 135 25.37 -3.07 17.40
N LYS A 136 24.54 -3.98 17.80
CA LYS A 136 24.74 -4.69 19.08
C LYS A 136 25.59 -5.97 18.86
#